data_a8e4491116e82247e10b8d6c22c71411
#
_entry.id   a8e4491116e82247e10b8d6c22c71411
#
_cell.length_a   1.000
_cell.length_b   1.000
_cell.length_c   1.000
_cell.angle_alpha   90.00
_cell.angle_beta   90.00
_cell.angle_gamma   90.00
#
_symmetry.space_group_name_H-M   'P 1'
#
loop_
_entity.id
_entity.type
_entity.pdbx_description
1 polymer ?
#
loop_
_entity_poly.entity_id
_entity_poly.type
_entity_poly.pdbx_seq_one_letter_code
_entity_poly.pdbx_strand_id
1 'polypeptide(L)'
;MSVIVLACIVGLTSFFSSLLHGVIATKEEMAALEKFVNKSSWGASKFNGEFQNYVLIIGESARKDYFSAYGYPIDTTPFMSKAPGLLVDGLIAGNSYTVGSLRLMLTHADTKMWSPRYDFNIIDLAKSAGLKTIWLSNQGFIGEHDTPISSIGYRSDEHRFPVAGEYHKNGLSDFFLLERFQSILSTEREQPMLIVLHTIGSHPDACKKISDVQNKFIATDEKYKYLTCYINTILKTDAFVERVFNLLKKNEIENGRRFSMIYFADHGQVHYHDSNK
;
A
#
# COMPACT_ATOMS: atom_id res chain seq x y z
N MET A 1 -12.58 -12.64 -48.29
CA MET A 1 -12.34 -12.89 -46.86
C MET A 1 -13.44 -12.15 -46.08
N SER A 2 -14.17 -12.82 -45.21
CA SER A 2 -15.28 -12.20 -44.46
C SER A 2 -14.74 -11.13 -43.51
N VAL A 3 -15.47 -10.01 -43.32
CA VAL A 3 -15.18 -8.94 -42.37
C VAL A 3 -14.95 -9.49 -40.95
N ILE A 4 -15.68 -10.53 -40.57
CA ILE A 4 -15.55 -11.22 -39.28
C ILE A 4 -14.16 -11.88 -39.17
N VAL A 5 -13.67 -12.56 -40.18
CA VAL A 5 -12.34 -13.19 -40.17
C VAL A 5 -11.26 -12.16 -40.07
N LEU A 6 -11.39 -11.03 -40.75
CA LEU A 6 -10.41 -9.94 -40.65
C LEU A 6 -10.41 -9.32 -39.24
N ALA A 7 -11.57 -9.08 -38.65
CA ALA A 7 -11.70 -8.55 -37.27
C ALA A 7 -11.09 -9.51 -36.24
N CYS A 8 -11.30 -10.83 -36.37
CA CYS A 8 -10.68 -11.82 -35.51
C CYS A 8 -9.15 -11.84 -35.64
N ILE A 9 -8.62 -11.74 -36.85
CA ILE A 9 -7.18 -11.73 -37.08
C ILE A 9 -6.56 -10.45 -36.45
N VAL A 10 -7.17 -9.28 -36.65
CA VAL A 10 -6.71 -8.03 -36.06
C VAL A 10 -6.77 -8.08 -34.54
N GLY A 11 -7.85 -8.61 -33.96
CA GLY A 11 -7.98 -8.80 -32.52
C GLY A 11 -6.93 -9.73 -31.93
N LEU A 12 -6.68 -10.86 -32.57
CA LEU A 12 -5.64 -11.82 -32.14
C LEU A 12 -4.25 -11.21 -32.26
N THR A 13 -3.92 -10.55 -33.37
CA THR A 13 -2.59 -9.92 -33.53
C THR A 13 -2.37 -8.80 -32.52
N SER A 14 -3.38 -7.99 -32.23
CA SER A 14 -3.34 -6.96 -31.20
C SER A 14 -3.14 -7.57 -29.81
N PHE A 15 -3.87 -8.64 -29.49
CA PHE A 15 -3.70 -9.36 -28.22
C PHE A 15 -2.31 -9.94 -28.05
N PHE A 16 -1.78 -10.67 -29.06
CA PHE A 16 -0.43 -11.22 -28.99
C PHE A 16 0.65 -10.15 -28.95
N SER A 17 0.46 -9.05 -29.69
CA SER A 17 1.39 -7.91 -29.62
C SER A 17 1.40 -7.30 -28.21
N SER A 18 0.24 -7.05 -27.60
CA SER A 18 0.14 -6.51 -26.23
C SER A 18 0.75 -7.47 -25.20
N LEU A 19 0.49 -8.77 -25.33
CA LEU A 19 1.08 -9.79 -24.49
C LEU A 19 2.60 -9.81 -24.59
N LEU A 20 3.14 -9.78 -25.81
CA LEU A 20 4.58 -9.76 -26.05
C LEU A 20 5.24 -8.51 -25.46
N HIS A 21 4.64 -7.33 -25.66
CA HIS A 21 5.13 -6.08 -25.07
C HIS A 21 5.09 -6.15 -23.54
N GLY A 22 4.02 -6.69 -22.94
CA GLY A 22 3.94 -6.90 -21.51
C GLY A 22 5.05 -7.82 -20.97
N VAL A 23 5.32 -8.94 -21.64
CA VAL A 23 6.40 -9.87 -21.26
C VAL A 23 7.77 -9.21 -21.38
N ILE A 24 8.01 -8.45 -22.45
CA ILE A 24 9.29 -7.74 -22.64
C ILE A 24 9.47 -6.70 -21.54
N ALA A 25 8.47 -5.84 -21.29
CA ALA A 25 8.53 -4.82 -20.27
C ALA A 25 8.75 -5.42 -18.87
N THR A 26 8.09 -6.54 -18.56
CA THR A 26 8.30 -7.25 -17.28
C THR A 26 9.73 -7.78 -17.17
N LYS A 27 10.28 -8.37 -18.22
CA LYS A 27 11.67 -8.85 -18.23
C LYS A 27 12.67 -7.72 -18.06
N GLU A 28 12.46 -6.60 -18.75
CA GLU A 28 13.32 -5.41 -18.61
C GLU A 28 13.27 -4.85 -17.20
N GLU A 29 12.09 -4.80 -16.58
CA GLU A 29 11.93 -4.35 -15.20
C GLU A 29 12.58 -5.31 -14.21
N MET A 30 12.42 -6.63 -14.39
CA MET A 30 13.09 -7.64 -13.56
C MET A 30 14.61 -7.54 -13.67
N ALA A 31 15.14 -7.37 -14.89
CA ALA A 31 16.57 -7.16 -15.09
C ALA A 31 17.08 -5.85 -14.45
N ALA A 32 16.29 -4.80 -14.47
CA ALA A 32 16.60 -3.55 -13.77
C ALA A 32 16.60 -3.75 -12.25
N LEU A 33 15.63 -4.51 -11.72
CA LEU A 33 15.58 -4.88 -10.30
C LEU A 33 16.79 -5.70 -9.87
N GLU A 34 17.14 -6.76 -10.62
CA GLU A 34 18.33 -7.58 -10.33
C GLU A 34 19.60 -6.75 -10.30
N LYS A 35 19.73 -5.78 -11.20
CA LYS A 35 20.87 -4.87 -11.25
C LYS A 35 20.98 -3.97 -9.99
N PHE A 36 19.84 -3.59 -9.41
CA PHE A 36 19.79 -2.64 -8.30
C PHE A 36 19.50 -3.30 -6.93
N VAL A 37 19.01 -4.54 -6.91
CA VAL A 37 18.64 -5.28 -5.69
C VAL A 37 19.72 -5.26 -4.62
N ASN A 38 20.99 -5.33 -5.00
CA ASN A 38 22.13 -5.40 -4.08
C ASN A 38 22.91 -4.09 -3.93
N LYS A 39 22.44 -2.98 -4.52
CA LYS A 39 23.18 -1.73 -4.52
C LYS A 39 22.28 -0.56 -4.13
N SER A 40 22.59 0.05 -2.98
CA SER A 40 22.06 1.38 -2.65
C SER A 40 22.96 2.45 -3.25
N SER A 41 22.37 3.46 -3.85
CA SER A 41 23.07 4.68 -4.31
C SER A 41 22.95 5.83 -3.31
N TRP A 42 22.25 5.64 -2.20
CA TRP A 42 22.29 6.58 -1.08
C TRP A 42 23.69 6.58 -0.47
N GLY A 43 24.29 7.76 -0.37
CA GLY A 43 25.50 7.97 0.45
C GLY A 43 25.18 7.90 1.94
N ALA A 44 26.18 8.07 2.78
CA ALA A 44 25.98 8.20 4.21
C ALA A 44 25.05 9.39 4.51
N SER A 45 23.91 9.11 5.11
CA SER A 45 22.91 10.11 5.49
C SER A 45 22.96 10.33 7.00
N LYS A 46 22.67 11.56 7.44
CA LYS A 46 22.60 11.87 8.86
C LYS A 46 21.15 11.97 9.30
N PHE A 47 20.79 11.18 10.30
CA PHE A 47 19.49 11.30 10.94
C PHE A 47 19.48 12.50 11.90
N ASN A 48 18.56 13.44 11.68
CA ASN A 48 18.32 14.60 12.54
C ASN A 48 16.86 14.66 13.02
N GLY A 49 16.16 13.53 12.97
CA GLY A 49 14.74 13.47 13.34
C GLY A 49 14.53 13.49 14.86
N GLU A 50 13.38 13.99 15.28
CA GLU A 50 12.99 14.10 16.68
C GLU A 50 12.18 12.90 17.17
N PHE A 51 11.72 12.02 16.28
CA PHE A 51 10.89 10.89 16.61
C PHE A 51 11.70 9.59 16.63
N GLN A 52 11.30 8.67 17.47
CA GLN A 52 11.90 7.34 17.58
C GLN A 52 11.18 6.31 16.69
N ASN A 53 9.88 6.55 16.43
CA ASN A 53 9.07 5.67 15.60
C ASN A 53 8.51 6.46 14.40
N TYR A 54 8.95 6.12 13.20
CA TYR A 54 8.37 6.59 11.96
C TYR A 54 7.53 5.46 11.39
N VAL A 55 6.24 5.68 11.21
CA VAL A 55 5.31 4.65 10.72
C VAL A 55 4.69 5.11 9.41
N LEU A 56 4.86 4.29 8.39
CA LEU A 56 4.29 4.49 7.07
C LEU A 56 3.21 3.42 6.83
N ILE A 57 1.95 3.83 6.79
CA ILE A 57 0.83 2.95 6.47
C ILE A 57 0.51 3.12 5.00
N ILE A 58 0.74 2.08 4.21
CA ILE A 58 0.39 2.02 2.80
C ILE A 58 -0.98 1.36 2.68
N GLY A 59 -2.00 2.17 2.36
CA GLY A 59 -3.34 1.72 2.03
C GLY A 59 -3.43 1.21 0.59
N GLU A 60 -4.49 0.50 0.29
CA GLU A 60 -4.71 -0.16 -1.00
C GLU A 60 -6.06 0.25 -1.58
N SER A 61 -6.07 0.68 -2.85
CA SER A 61 -7.26 0.95 -3.68
C SER A 61 -8.29 1.92 -3.05
N ALA A 62 -7.85 2.83 -2.16
CA ALA A 62 -8.74 3.69 -1.41
C ALA A 62 -8.84 5.10 -2.02
N ARG A 63 -10.00 5.43 -2.62
CA ARG A 63 -10.26 6.74 -3.23
C ARG A 63 -10.60 7.79 -2.17
N LYS A 64 -9.92 8.92 -2.24
CA LYS A 64 -10.10 10.07 -1.35
C LYS A 64 -11.55 10.55 -1.25
N ASP A 65 -12.28 10.55 -2.36
CA ASP A 65 -13.67 11.03 -2.44
C ASP A 65 -14.69 10.15 -1.68
N TYR A 66 -14.28 9.02 -1.14
CA TYR A 66 -15.07 8.20 -0.21
C TYR A 66 -14.66 8.35 1.26
N PHE A 67 -13.77 9.29 1.58
CA PHE A 67 -13.37 9.58 2.95
C PHE A 67 -14.16 10.75 3.52
N SER A 68 -14.87 10.57 4.63
CA SER A 68 -15.56 11.68 5.30
C SER A 68 -14.60 12.78 5.78
N ALA A 69 -13.36 12.45 6.08
CA ALA A 69 -12.30 13.43 6.36
C ALA A 69 -12.05 14.41 5.20
N TYR A 70 -12.37 14.03 3.97
CA TYR A 70 -12.30 14.89 2.78
C TYR A 70 -13.67 15.31 2.25
N GLY A 71 -14.73 15.19 3.05
CA GLY A 71 -16.06 15.71 2.71
C GLY A 71 -17.04 14.69 2.14
N TYR A 72 -16.72 13.38 2.13
CA TYR A 72 -17.72 12.38 1.78
C TYR A 72 -18.91 12.43 2.76
N PRO A 73 -20.17 12.39 2.30
CA PRO A 73 -21.33 12.66 3.16
C PRO A 73 -21.63 11.54 4.16
N ILE A 74 -21.08 10.34 3.94
CA ILE A 74 -21.22 9.22 4.89
C ILE A 74 -19.97 9.17 5.77
N ASP A 75 -20.16 8.99 7.08
CA ASP A 75 -19.08 8.95 8.07
C ASP A 75 -18.24 7.67 7.97
N THR A 76 -17.36 7.63 6.96
CA THR A 76 -16.50 6.49 6.63
C THR A 76 -15.13 6.55 7.28
N THR A 77 -14.70 7.73 7.75
CA THR A 77 -13.40 7.92 8.39
C THR A 77 -13.52 8.73 9.68
N PRO A 78 -14.29 8.24 10.70
CA PRO A 78 -14.56 8.98 11.92
C PRO A 78 -13.30 9.30 12.74
N PHE A 79 -12.28 8.45 12.72
CA PHE A 79 -11.02 8.69 13.39
C PHE A 79 -10.19 9.74 12.62
N MET A 80 -9.91 9.52 11.34
CA MET A 80 -9.08 10.44 10.53
C MET A 80 -9.66 11.85 10.46
N SER A 81 -11.01 11.98 10.53
CA SER A 81 -11.69 13.28 10.56
C SER A 81 -11.40 14.12 11.81
N LYS A 82 -10.90 13.49 12.90
CA LYS A 82 -10.66 14.11 14.20
C LYS A 82 -9.23 13.92 14.71
N ALA A 83 -8.43 13.10 14.02
CA ALA A 83 -7.07 12.81 14.42
C ALA A 83 -6.21 14.08 14.49
N PRO A 84 -5.30 14.19 15.47
CA PRO A 84 -4.35 15.29 15.53
C PRO A 84 -3.31 15.12 14.41
N GLY A 85 -3.49 15.82 13.30
CA GLY A 85 -2.61 15.71 12.14
C GLY A 85 -3.02 16.63 11.01
N LEU A 86 -2.41 16.42 9.85
CA LEU A 86 -2.69 17.18 8.64
C LEU A 86 -3.36 16.27 7.60
N LEU A 87 -4.46 16.74 7.04
CA LEU A 87 -5.06 16.16 5.84
C LEU A 87 -4.38 16.80 4.63
N VAL A 88 -3.62 16.02 3.89
CA VAL A 88 -2.92 16.48 2.70
C VAL A 88 -3.84 16.32 1.49
N ASP A 89 -4.21 17.41 0.86
CA ASP A 89 -4.96 17.42 -0.40
C ASP A 89 -4.01 17.56 -1.59
N GLY A 90 -4.45 17.08 -2.77
CA GLY A 90 -3.67 17.18 -4.01
C GLY A 90 -2.62 16.09 -4.20
N LEU A 91 -2.51 15.09 -3.30
CA LEU A 91 -1.67 13.92 -3.56
C LEU A 91 -2.28 13.08 -4.68
N ILE A 92 -1.46 12.77 -5.69
CA ILE A 92 -1.84 11.97 -6.85
C ILE A 92 -1.03 10.69 -6.83
N ALA A 93 -1.69 9.54 -7.00
CA ALA A 93 -1.03 8.24 -7.14
C ALA A 93 -0.12 8.21 -8.37
N GLY A 94 1.02 7.55 -8.25
CA GLY A 94 1.99 7.43 -9.36
C GLY A 94 1.45 6.64 -10.55
N ASN A 95 0.44 5.78 -10.34
CA ASN A 95 -0.23 5.00 -11.38
C ASN A 95 -1.61 4.54 -10.86
N SER A 96 -2.39 3.89 -11.72
CA SER A 96 -3.73 3.37 -11.42
C SER A 96 -3.74 1.96 -10.82
N TYR A 97 -2.59 1.35 -10.54
CA TYR A 97 -2.44 0.02 -9.93
C TYR A 97 -1.23 -0.02 -9.00
N THR A 98 -1.25 -0.94 -8.03
CA THR A 98 -0.33 -1.01 -6.89
C THR A 98 1.14 -0.95 -7.29
N VAL A 99 1.62 -1.91 -8.11
CA VAL A 99 3.04 -1.97 -8.49
C VAL A 99 3.47 -0.71 -9.23
N GLY A 100 2.67 -0.26 -10.21
CA GLY A 100 2.95 0.93 -11.00
C GLY A 100 3.03 2.21 -10.17
N SER A 101 2.19 2.33 -9.13
CA SER A 101 2.18 3.48 -8.24
C SER A 101 3.31 3.42 -7.20
N LEU A 102 3.39 2.33 -6.44
CA LEU A 102 4.33 2.24 -5.32
C LEU A 102 5.80 2.25 -5.77
N ARG A 103 6.14 1.68 -6.94
CA ARG A 103 7.51 1.77 -7.47
C ARG A 103 8.00 3.21 -7.65
N LEU A 104 7.09 4.13 -7.99
CA LEU A 104 7.40 5.55 -8.10
C LEU A 104 7.37 6.26 -6.74
N MET A 105 6.43 5.91 -5.87
CA MET A 105 6.24 6.56 -4.58
C MET A 105 7.31 6.17 -3.54
N LEU A 106 7.82 4.94 -3.62
CA LEU A 106 8.81 4.40 -2.67
C LEU A 106 10.26 4.58 -3.13
N THR A 107 10.47 5.20 -4.29
CA THR A 107 11.80 5.48 -4.83
C THR A 107 11.94 6.97 -5.17
N HIS A 108 13.17 7.44 -5.32
CA HIS A 108 13.44 8.74 -5.93
C HIS A 108 13.22 8.62 -7.44
N ALA A 109 11.96 8.70 -7.88
CA ALA A 109 11.58 8.50 -9.26
C ALA A 109 12.08 9.62 -10.19
N ASP A 110 12.41 9.27 -11.43
CA ASP A 110 12.62 10.26 -12.49
C ASP A 110 11.26 10.76 -12.99
N THR A 111 10.94 12.02 -12.64
CA THR A 111 9.65 12.63 -12.99
C THR A 111 9.51 13.00 -14.46
N LYS A 112 10.60 13.03 -15.25
CA LYS A 112 10.56 13.29 -16.70
C LYS A 112 10.30 12.01 -17.47
N MET A 113 10.98 10.93 -17.08
CA MET A 113 10.86 9.63 -17.71
C MET A 113 9.78 8.75 -17.07
N TRP A 114 9.21 9.22 -15.95
CA TRP A 114 8.21 8.49 -15.15
C TRP A 114 8.67 7.08 -14.79
N SER A 115 9.95 6.96 -14.39
CA SER A 115 10.63 5.70 -14.13
C SER A 115 11.16 5.63 -12.69
N PRO A 116 11.10 4.45 -12.03
CA PRO A 116 11.60 4.28 -10.68
C PRO A 116 13.14 4.21 -10.65
N ARG A 117 13.72 4.68 -9.56
CA ARG A 117 15.13 4.54 -9.22
C ARG A 117 15.24 3.61 -8.00
N TYR A 118 15.25 2.29 -8.24
CA TYR A 118 15.27 1.27 -7.17
C TYR A 118 16.50 1.34 -6.26
N ASP A 119 17.61 1.83 -6.79
CA ASP A 119 18.85 2.12 -6.04
C ASP A 119 18.71 3.31 -5.06
N PHE A 120 17.65 4.10 -5.19
CA PHE A 120 17.28 5.21 -4.31
C PHE A 120 15.91 4.97 -3.66
N ASN A 121 15.68 3.82 -3.06
CA ASN A 121 14.44 3.50 -2.37
C ASN A 121 14.44 4.00 -0.91
N ILE A 122 13.24 4.12 -0.34
CA ILE A 122 13.03 4.67 1.01
C ILE A 122 13.64 3.78 2.12
N ILE A 123 13.69 2.46 1.93
CA ILE A 123 14.25 1.54 2.93
C ILE A 123 15.75 1.75 3.04
N ASP A 124 16.44 1.81 1.91
CA ASP A 124 17.89 2.07 1.91
C ASP A 124 18.23 3.48 2.40
N LEU A 125 17.38 4.47 2.11
CA LEU A 125 17.54 5.81 2.68
C LEU A 125 17.50 5.75 4.21
N ALA A 126 16.47 5.12 4.78
CA ALA A 126 16.32 4.99 6.22
C ALA A 126 17.52 4.26 6.85
N LYS A 127 17.98 3.17 6.24
CA LYS A 127 19.17 2.43 6.70
C LYS A 127 20.44 3.27 6.62
N SER A 128 20.64 4.03 5.54
CA SER A 128 21.80 4.91 5.39
C SER A 128 21.85 6.02 6.44
N ALA A 129 20.67 6.40 6.95
CA ALA A 129 20.50 7.37 8.02
C ALA A 129 20.58 6.74 9.45
N GLY A 130 20.81 5.44 9.55
CA GLY A 130 20.96 4.73 10.81
C GLY A 130 19.63 4.31 11.46
N LEU A 131 18.51 4.30 10.76
CA LEU A 131 17.25 3.78 11.28
C LEU A 131 17.19 2.25 11.15
N LYS A 132 16.59 1.57 12.12
CA LYS A 132 16.13 0.18 11.98
C LYS A 132 14.93 0.17 11.08
N THR A 133 14.90 -0.70 10.07
CA THR A 133 13.83 -0.77 9.10
C THR A 133 13.03 -2.06 9.24
N ILE A 134 11.70 -1.94 9.22
CA ILE A 134 10.77 -3.05 9.42
C ILE A 134 9.65 -2.94 8.38
N TRP A 135 9.37 -4.04 7.66
CA TRP A 135 8.30 -4.11 6.68
C TRP A 135 7.32 -5.22 7.02
N LEU A 136 6.10 -4.85 7.35
CA LEU A 136 4.99 -5.78 7.59
C LEU A 136 3.98 -5.65 6.46
N SER A 137 3.80 -6.68 5.67
CA SER A 137 2.85 -6.71 4.55
C SER A 137 1.73 -7.70 4.80
N ASN A 138 0.52 -7.32 4.43
CA ASN A 138 -0.63 -8.19 4.28
C ASN A 138 -0.93 -8.48 2.79
N GLN A 139 -0.09 -7.98 1.89
CA GLN A 139 -0.17 -8.28 0.46
C GLN A 139 0.66 -9.51 0.13
N GLY A 140 0.10 -10.36 -0.76
CA GLY A 140 0.69 -11.64 -1.14
C GLY A 140 2.10 -11.49 -1.71
N PHE A 141 2.90 -12.52 -1.47
CA PHE A 141 4.26 -12.65 -1.89
C PHE A 141 4.48 -14.08 -2.43
N ILE A 142 5.01 -14.20 -3.64
CA ILE A 142 5.29 -15.49 -4.28
C ILE A 142 6.78 -15.85 -4.17
N GLY A 143 7.67 -14.84 -4.17
CA GLY A 143 9.12 -15.00 -4.07
C GLY A 143 9.84 -13.68 -3.80
N GLU A 144 11.13 -13.73 -3.51
CA GLU A 144 11.97 -12.59 -3.12
C GLU A 144 11.97 -11.46 -4.18
N HIS A 145 11.75 -11.83 -5.44
CA HIS A 145 11.75 -10.92 -6.57
C HIS A 145 10.42 -10.91 -7.34
N ASP A 146 9.33 -11.28 -6.68
CA ASP A 146 8.03 -11.39 -7.31
C ASP A 146 7.52 -10.05 -7.86
N THR A 147 7.68 -8.99 -7.07
CA THR A 147 7.37 -7.63 -7.50
C THR A 147 8.44 -6.65 -7.04
N PRO A 148 8.56 -5.48 -7.73
CA PRO A 148 9.42 -4.39 -7.24
C PRO A 148 9.16 -4.00 -5.79
N ILE A 149 7.91 -4.10 -5.35
CA ILE A 149 7.50 -3.69 -4.00
C ILE A 149 7.96 -4.71 -2.95
N SER A 150 7.80 -6.00 -3.22
CA SER A 150 8.34 -7.05 -2.35
C SER A 150 9.86 -6.95 -2.27
N SER A 151 10.56 -6.71 -3.38
CA SER A 151 12.01 -6.51 -3.40
C SER A 151 12.46 -5.32 -2.54
N ILE A 152 11.73 -4.19 -2.56
CA ILE A 152 12.00 -3.05 -1.66
C ILE A 152 11.78 -3.47 -0.20
N GLY A 153 10.66 -4.13 0.10
CA GLY A 153 10.33 -4.60 1.44
C GLY A 153 11.35 -5.58 2.01
N TYR A 154 11.88 -6.48 1.19
CA TYR A 154 12.94 -7.45 1.56
C TYR A 154 14.24 -6.79 1.98
N ARG A 155 14.53 -5.59 1.54
CA ARG A 155 15.72 -4.83 1.96
C ARG A 155 15.65 -4.34 3.41
N SER A 156 14.47 -4.40 4.04
CA SER A 156 14.31 -4.07 5.46
C SER A 156 15.07 -5.04 6.35
N ASP A 157 15.53 -4.56 7.51
CA ASP A 157 16.23 -5.40 8.49
C ASP A 157 15.36 -6.51 9.07
N GLU A 158 14.06 -6.24 9.16
CA GLU A 158 13.03 -7.23 9.49
C GLU A 158 11.87 -7.08 8.50
N HIS A 159 11.41 -8.19 7.95
CA HIS A 159 10.25 -8.17 7.07
C HIS A 159 9.35 -9.38 7.31
N ARG A 160 8.06 -9.21 7.04
CA ARG A 160 7.06 -10.28 7.06
C ARG A 160 6.07 -10.05 5.93
N PHE A 161 5.89 -11.11 5.14
CA PHE A 161 4.89 -11.22 4.09
C PHE A 161 3.99 -12.43 4.39
N PRO A 162 2.73 -12.47 3.90
CA PRO A 162 1.90 -13.66 3.96
C PRO A 162 2.58 -14.82 3.22
N VAL A 163 2.41 -16.04 3.71
CA VAL A 163 2.92 -17.22 3.05
C VAL A 163 2.18 -17.45 1.72
N ALA A 164 2.89 -17.94 0.70
CA ALA A 164 2.32 -18.25 -0.61
C ALA A 164 1.08 -19.16 -0.47
N GLY A 165 -0.05 -18.74 -1.04
CA GLY A 165 -1.34 -19.43 -0.97
C GLY A 165 -2.26 -19.02 0.19
N GLU A 166 -1.81 -18.31 1.22
CA GLU A 166 -2.69 -17.78 2.29
C GLU A 166 -3.62 -16.67 1.75
N TYR A 167 -3.15 -15.91 0.76
CA TYR A 167 -3.89 -14.83 0.14
C TYR A 167 -5.25 -15.27 -0.46
N HIS A 168 -5.31 -16.50 -0.98
CA HIS A 168 -6.52 -17.02 -1.63
C HIS A 168 -7.52 -17.67 -0.68
N LYS A 169 -7.11 -18.06 0.52
CA LYS A 169 -7.96 -18.88 1.39
C LYS A 169 -8.92 -18.10 2.29
N ASN A 170 -8.56 -16.91 2.81
CA ASN A 170 -9.40 -16.21 3.79
C ASN A 170 -9.35 -14.67 3.76
N GLY A 171 -8.75 -14.03 2.74
CA GLY A 171 -8.62 -12.57 2.71
C GLY A 171 -8.13 -12.04 4.05
N LEU A 172 -6.84 -12.26 4.38
CA LEU A 172 -6.26 -11.91 5.68
C LEU A 172 -6.65 -10.48 6.06
N SER A 173 -7.18 -10.33 7.27
CA SER A 173 -7.50 -9.01 7.81
C SER A 173 -6.22 -8.22 8.10
N ASP A 174 -6.22 -6.92 7.77
CA ASP A 174 -5.08 -6.04 8.10
C ASP A 174 -4.82 -5.98 9.61
N PHE A 175 -5.83 -6.28 10.44
CA PHE A 175 -5.67 -6.34 11.90
C PHE A 175 -4.67 -7.41 12.37
N PHE A 176 -4.36 -8.42 11.57
CA PHE A 176 -3.29 -9.36 11.89
C PHE A 176 -1.89 -8.73 11.93
N LEU A 177 -1.69 -7.60 11.24
CA LEU A 177 -0.43 -6.85 11.34
C LEU A 177 -0.21 -6.25 12.72
N LEU A 178 -1.30 -5.95 13.46
CA LEU A 178 -1.23 -5.24 14.75
C LEU A 178 -0.55 -6.06 15.84
N GLU A 179 -0.71 -7.37 15.87
CA GLU A 179 -0.05 -8.22 16.87
C GLU A 179 1.48 -8.13 16.72
N ARG A 180 1.99 -8.28 15.49
CA ARG A 180 3.42 -8.15 15.22
C ARG A 180 3.90 -6.73 15.45
N PHE A 181 3.13 -5.73 15.03
CA PHE A 181 3.44 -4.31 15.25
C PHE A 181 3.56 -4.00 16.74
N GLN A 182 2.61 -4.45 17.57
CA GLN A 182 2.67 -4.30 19.02
C GLN A 182 3.91 -4.98 19.62
N SER A 183 4.24 -6.19 19.20
CA SER A 183 5.45 -6.91 19.62
C SER A 183 6.72 -6.11 19.31
N ILE A 184 6.79 -5.47 18.13
CA ILE A 184 7.92 -4.61 17.75
C ILE A 184 8.02 -3.40 18.67
N LEU A 185 6.91 -2.73 18.96
CA LEU A 185 6.87 -1.57 19.85
C LEU A 185 7.26 -1.90 21.29
N SER A 186 6.98 -3.13 21.75
CA SER A 186 7.31 -3.61 23.10
C SER A 186 8.78 -4.04 23.24
N THR A 187 9.51 -4.17 22.13
CA THR A 187 10.93 -4.53 22.16
C THR A 187 11.76 -3.30 22.50
N GLU A 188 12.54 -3.38 23.56
CA GLU A 188 13.42 -2.30 23.97
C GLU A 188 14.51 -2.04 22.92
N ARG A 189 14.61 -0.81 22.43
CA ARG A 189 15.56 -0.39 21.38
C ARG A 189 15.92 1.07 21.57
N GLU A 190 17.21 1.38 21.43
CA GLU A 190 17.67 2.78 21.43
C GLU A 190 17.50 3.43 20.05
N GLN A 191 17.71 2.64 19.00
CA GLN A 191 17.73 3.10 17.61
C GLN A 191 16.33 3.54 17.14
N PRO A 192 16.21 4.67 16.41
CA PRO A 192 14.96 5.03 15.76
C PRO A 192 14.60 4.03 14.67
N MET A 193 13.30 3.90 14.41
CA MET A 193 12.76 2.90 13.47
C MET A 193 11.94 3.55 12.36
N LEU A 194 12.04 2.98 11.15
CA LEU A 194 11.02 3.11 10.10
C LEU A 194 10.23 1.80 10.02
N ILE A 195 8.95 1.85 10.28
CA ILE A 195 8.03 0.71 10.21
C ILE A 195 7.04 0.95 9.08
N VAL A 196 7.04 0.09 8.08
CA VAL A 196 6.06 0.09 6.98
C VAL A 196 4.99 -0.95 7.26
N LEU A 197 3.73 -0.53 7.23
CA LEU A 197 2.53 -1.39 7.30
C LEU A 197 1.85 -1.35 5.94
N HIS A 198 2.02 -2.41 5.13
CA HIS A 198 1.46 -2.53 3.79
C HIS A 198 0.20 -3.37 3.82
N THR A 199 -0.94 -2.71 3.70
CA THR A 199 -2.28 -3.29 3.91
C THR A 199 -2.89 -3.85 2.64
N ILE A 200 -3.89 -4.73 2.79
CA ILE A 200 -4.76 -5.17 1.69
C ILE A 200 -5.94 -4.20 1.47
N GLY A 201 -6.27 -3.40 2.46
CA GLY A 201 -7.22 -2.29 2.41
C GLY A 201 -8.50 -2.58 1.64
N SER A 202 -8.75 -1.74 0.63
CA SER A 202 -9.95 -1.79 -0.22
C SER A 202 -9.73 -2.52 -1.56
N HIS A 203 -8.70 -3.40 -1.65
CA HIS A 203 -8.43 -4.22 -2.85
C HIS A 203 -9.72 -4.89 -3.38
N PRO A 204 -9.90 -5.10 -4.69
CA PRO A 204 -11.06 -5.77 -5.28
C PRO A 204 -11.52 -7.02 -4.56
N ASP A 205 -12.80 -7.38 -4.71
CA ASP A 205 -13.61 -8.24 -3.84
C ASP A 205 -13.86 -7.63 -2.45
N ALA A 206 -14.17 -6.32 -2.41
CA ALA A 206 -14.43 -5.55 -1.20
C ALA A 206 -15.37 -6.26 -0.21
N CYS A 207 -16.41 -6.97 -0.69
CA CYS A 207 -17.34 -7.70 0.16
C CYS A 207 -16.68 -8.84 0.95
N LYS A 208 -15.62 -9.45 0.43
CA LYS A 208 -14.84 -10.47 1.15
C LYS A 208 -13.93 -9.86 2.21
N LYS A 209 -13.49 -8.61 2.00
CA LYS A 209 -12.56 -7.92 2.92
C LYS A 209 -13.19 -7.43 4.20
N ILE A 210 -14.52 -7.40 4.28
CA ILE A 210 -15.27 -6.94 5.46
C ILE A 210 -15.94 -8.08 6.23
N SER A 211 -15.66 -9.34 5.88
CA SER A 211 -16.28 -10.52 6.51
C SER A 211 -15.92 -10.69 8.01
N ASP A 212 -14.84 -10.07 8.45
CA ASP A 212 -14.31 -10.11 9.81
C ASP A 212 -14.70 -8.92 10.69
N VAL A 213 -15.50 -8.00 10.17
CA VAL A 213 -15.97 -6.82 10.90
C VAL A 213 -17.48 -6.67 10.78
N GLN A 214 -18.08 -6.00 11.76
CA GLN A 214 -19.49 -5.62 11.67
C GLN A 214 -19.65 -4.49 10.64
N ASN A 215 -20.47 -4.74 9.61
CA ASN A 215 -20.76 -3.75 8.59
C ASN A 215 -21.65 -2.65 9.18
N LYS A 216 -21.17 -1.41 9.19
CA LYS A 216 -21.92 -0.23 9.62
C LYS A 216 -22.95 0.19 8.57
N PHE A 217 -22.60 0.03 7.30
CA PHE A 217 -23.44 0.42 6.17
C PHE A 217 -24.02 -0.81 5.49
N ILE A 218 -25.31 -0.76 5.15
CA ILE A 218 -26.04 -1.85 4.52
C ILE A 218 -26.67 -1.30 3.24
N ALA A 219 -26.51 -2.01 2.13
CA ALA A 219 -27.11 -1.64 0.86
C ALA A 219 -28.63 -1.86 0.92
N THR A 220 -29.39 -0.85 0.53
CA THR A 220 -30.86 -0.94 0.40
C THR A 220 -31.29 -1.45 -1.00
N ASP A 221 -30.37 -1.45 -1.97
CA ASP A 221 -30.56 -1.91 -3.34
C ASP A 221 -29.34 -2.75 -3.75
N GLU A 222 -29.56 -3.90 -4.39
CA GLU A 222 -28.51 -4.84 -4.81
C GLU A 222 -27.48 -4.19 -5.75
N LYS A 223 -27.91 -3.22 -6.57
CA LYS A 223 -26.99 -2.48 -7.46
C LYS A 223 -25.90 -1.69 -6.71
N TYR A 224 -26.15 -1.31 -5.44
CA TYR A 224 -25.18 -0.60 -4.61
C TYR A 224 -24.42 -1.52 -3.65
N LYS A 225 -24.66 -2.81 -3.67
CA LYS A 225 -24.06 -3.77 -2.74
C LYS A 225 -22.54 -3.71 -2.75
N TYR A 226 -21.92 -3.74 -3.92
CA TYR A 226 -20.48 -3.68 -4.03
C TYR A 226 -19.91 -2.34 -3.50
N LEU A 227 -20.54 -1.22 -3.89
CA LEU A 227 -20.15 0.10 -3.38
C LEU A 227 -20.29 0.17 -1.85
N THR A 228 -21.36 -0.39 -1.31
CA THR A 228 -21.56 -0.46 0.14
C THR A 228 -20.47 -1.30 0.84
N CYS A 229 -20.07 -2.42 0.25
CA CYS A 229 -18.92 -3.17 0.74
C CYS A 229 -17.65 -2.32 0.70
N TYR A 230 -17.42 -1.60 -0.38
CA TYR A 230 -16.24 -0.76 -0.55
C TYR A 230 -16.17 0.36 0.51
N ILE A 231 -17.25 1.09 0.77
CA ILE A 231 -17.26 2.11 1.83
C ILE A 231 -17.07 1.51 3.23
N ASN A 232 -17.52 0.26 3.46
CA ASN A 232 -17.20 -0.46 4.70
C ASN A 232 -15.72 -0.85 4.78
N THR A 233 -15.02 -1.10 3.65
CA THR A 233 -13.55 -1.30 3.69
C THR A 233 -12.81 -0.02 4.03
N ILE A 234 -13.30 1.15 3.61
CA ILE A 234 -12.75 2.45 4.02
C ILE A 234 -12.90 2.64 5.53
N LEU A 235 -14.10 2.37 6.07
CA LEU A 235 -14.33 2.42 7.51
C LEU A 235 -13.43 1.45 8.29
N LYS A 236 -13.22 0.24 7.77
CA LYS A 236 -12.28 -0.75 8.34
C LYS A 236 -10.84 -0.24 8.33
N THR A 237 -10.43 0.41 7.25
CA THR A 237 -9.10 1.04 7.15
C THR A 237 -8.93 2.15 8.17
N ASP A 238 -9.95 3.01 8.37
CA ASP A 238 -9.94 4.05 9.40
C ASP A 238 -9.76 3.45 10.80
N ALA A 239 -10.51 2.39 11.12
CA ALA A 239 -10.37 1.67 12.39
C ALA A 239 -8.99 1.00 12.56
N PHE A 240 -8.37 0.53 11.48
CA PHE A 240 -7.00 0.03 11.51
C PHE A 240 -5.99 1.14 11.83
N VAL A 241 -6.09 2.28 11.16
CA VAL A 241 -5.25 3.46 11.39
C VAL A 241 -5.39 3.96 12.83
N GLU A 242 -6.63 4.00 13.37
CA GLU A 242 -6.89 4.34 14.76
C GLU A 242 -6.17 3.41 15.75
N ARG A 243 -6.21 2.10 15.49
CA ARG A 243 -5.53 1.13 16.37
C ARG A 243 -4.01 1.28 16.31
N VAL A 244 -3.44 1.52 15.13
CA VAL A 244 -1.99 1.80 14.99
C VAL A 244 -1.64 3.05 15.79
N PHE A 245 -2.42 4.13 15.65
CA PHE A 245 -2.23 5.37 16.39
C PHE A 245 -2.28 5.14 17.92
N ASN A 246 -3.26 4.42 18.39
CA ASN A 246 -3.44 4.15 19.83
C ASN A 246 -2.28 3.30 20.40
N LEU A 247 -1.75 2.34 19.64
CA LEU A 247 -0.55 1.57 20.03
C LEU A 247 0.68 2.47 20.12
N LEU A 248 0.86 3.40 19.18
CA LEU A 248 1.95 4.36 19.19
C LEU A 248 1.83 5.35 20.36
N LYS A 249 0.61 5.86 20.63
CA LYS A 249 0.35 6.73 21.80
C LYS A 249 0.64 6.02 23.11
N LYS A 250 0.24 4.76 23.21
CA LYS A 250 0.56 3.94 24.38
C LYS A 250 2.07 3.79 24.56
N ASN A 251 2.79 3.45 23.48
CA ASN A 251 4.26 3.32 23.50
C ASN A 251 4.96 4.65 23.86
N GLU A 252 4.44 5.77 23.38
CA GLU A 252 4.95 7.10 23.74
C GLU A 252 4.79 7.38 25.23
N ILE A 253 3.63 7.07 25.81
CA ILE A 253 3.33 7.28 27.25
C ILE A 253 4.19 6.35 28.11
N GLU A 254 4.30 5.07 27.76
CA GLU A 254 4.98 4.06 28.58
C GLU A 254 6.51 4.11 28.45
N ASN A 255 7.03 4.43 27.29
CA ASN A 255 8.45 4.30 26.95
C ASN A 255 9.09 5.62 26.48
N GLY A 256 8.34 6.73 26.45
CA GLY A 256 8.85 8.02 25.98
C GLY A 256 9.20 8.08 24.49
N ARG A 257 8.80 7.07 23.70
CA ARG A 257 9.16 6.96 22.27
C ARG A 257 8.16 7.74 21.41
N ARG A 258 8.50 8.98 21.09
CA ARG A 258 7.72 9.85 20.22
C ARG A 258 7.60 9.24 18.81
N PHE A 259 6.51 9.54 18.12
CA PHE A 259 6.26 8.98 16.80
C PHE A 259 5.77 10.01 15.77
N SER A 260 6.04 9.70 14.51
CA SER A 260 5.40 10.31 13.35
C SER A 260 4.73 9.19 12.53
N MET A 261 3.47 9.41 12.13
CA MET A 261 2.70 8.42 11.37
C MET A 261 2.12 9.07 10.11
N ILE A 262 2.24 8.38 8.98
CA ILE A 262 1.68 8.79 7.69
C ILE A 262 0.83 7.64 7.16
N TYR A 263 -0.37 7.96 6.69
CA TYR A 263 -1.22 7.08 5.89
C TYR A 263 -1.40 7.67 4.49
N PHE A 264 -1.25 6.86 3.47
CA PHE A 264 -1.67 7.16 2.11
C PHE A 264 -2.17 5.90 1.41
N ALA A 265 -3.08 6.05 0.43
CA ALA A 265 -3.46 4.96 -0.45
C ALA A 265 -2.53 4.95 -1.67
N ASP A 266 -2.20 3.75 -2.14
CA ASP A 266 -1.35 3.54 -3.33
C ASP A 266 -2.02 4.03 -4.62
N HIS A 267 -3.33 3.78 -4.79
CA HIS A 267 -4.16 4.28 -5.88
C HIS A 267 -5.65 4.25 -5.50
N GLY A 268 -6.52 4.71 -6.39
CA GLY A 268 -7.97 4.58 -6.26
C GLY A 268 -8.52 3.37 -7.02
N GLN A 269 -9.83 3.15 -6.93
CA GLN A 269 -10.56 2.11 -7.66
C GLN A 269 -11.69 2.71 -8.47
N VAL A 270 -11.90 2.23 -9.71
CA VAL A 270 -13.03 2.62 -10.55
C VAL A 270 -14.27 1.81 -10.16
N HIS A 271 -15.40 2.49 -9.99
CA HIS A 271 -16.71 1.86 -9.79
C HIS A 271 -17.57 2.08 -11.03
N TYR A 272 -18.11 1.00 -11.61
CA TYR A 272 -18.89 1.05 -12.86
C TYR A 272 -20.15 1.91 -12.79
N HIS A 273 -20.65 2.23 -11.60
CA HIS A 273 -21.81 3.13 -11.43
C HIS A 273 -21.47 4.62 -11.59
N ASP A 274 -20.19 4.99 -11.58
CA ASP A 274 -19.76 6.36 -11.85
C ASP A 274 -19.76 6.68 -13.36
N SER A 275 -19.84 5.68 -14.24
CA SER A 275 -19.77 5.82 -15.70
C SER A 275 -21.13 6.09 -16.38
N ASN A 276 -22.22 6.11 -15.62
CA ASN A 276 -23.56 6.41 -16.11
C ASN A 276 -24.00 7.87 -15.79
N LYS A 277 -23.07 8.80 -15.82
CA LYS A 277 -23.38 10.23 -15.85
C LYS A 277 -23.12 10.81 -17.22
#